data_592a5d7101cb566e7bc8283e84ef63ad
#
_entry.id   592a5d7101cb566e7bc8283e84ef63ad
#
_cell.length_a   1.000
_cell.length_b   1.000
_cell.length_c   1.000
_cell.angle_alpha   90.00
_cell.angle_beta   90.00
_cell.angle_gamma   90.00
#
_symmetry.space_group_name_H-M   'P 1'
#
loop_
_entity.id
_entity.type
_entity.pdbx_description
1 polymer ?
#
loop_
_entity_poly.entity_id
_entity_poly.type
_entity_poly.pdbx_seq_one_letter_code
_entity_poly.pdbx_strand_id
1 'polypeptide(L)'
;MTMKRKSAPLALTLALALMLAVALPGCAPKIKIFGPQATEPLEEYTLEGEGGDKIVLVHLTGFLAARPDRGMLHSTPSPVQETVSLLKLAGDDEAVKAVVLAIDSPGGTTTASDILYHEIAAFKQRTGKKVVVAMFDVAASGGYYAALPADWIMAHPTTITGSVGVVFMRPKLNGLFEKIGVEVEVSKSGPEKDMGSPFRPTTPEEAALFQAIIDDYAARFHALVDKHRSLTPANRALVRTARVFTANQALAAGLIDQVGYIQDAFAKARQLAGLGGDARVVTYRRDVYPNDNPYNTMSAADPARANLLGVDASFIMPPRAGFYYVWPQGLNRQ
;
A
#
# COMPACT_ATOMS: atom_id res chain seq x y z
N MET A 1 34.25 11.90 70.64
CA MET A 1 34.52 10.51 70.19
C MET A 1 33.38 10.13 69.23
N THR A 2 33.61 10.37 67.92
CA THR A 2 32.63 10.28 66.86
C THR A 2 32.84 8.98 66.09
N MET A 3 31.86 8.04 66.18
CA MET A 3 31.85 6.79 65.41
C MET A 3 31.43 7.04 63.98
N LYS A 4 32.40 6.83 63.04
CA LYS A 4 32.15 6.75 61.58
C LYS A 4 31.46 5.41 61.27
N ARG A 5 30.17 5.43 60.85
CA ARG A 5 29.48 4.29 60.26
C ARG A 5 30.03 4.00 58.89
N LYS A 6 30.59 2.80 58.70
CA LYS A 6 31.01 2.28 57.38
C LYS A 6 29.82 1.77 56.62
N SER A 7 29.37 2.47 55.59
CA SER A 7 28.23 2.12 54.68
C SER A 7 28.69 1.44 53.38
N ALA A 8 29.85 0.76 53.38
CA ALA A 8 30.43 0.18 52.17
C ALA A 8 29.95 -1.24 51.74
N PRO A 9 29.30 -2.10 52.54
CA PRO A 9 28.96 -3.45 52.05
C PRO A 9 27.67 -3.55 51.24
N LEU A 10 26.72 -2.64 51.40
CA LEU A 10 25.42 -2.76 50.73
C LEU A 10 25.45 -2.44 49.21
N ALA A 11 26.25 -1.45 48.84
CA ALA A 11 26.42 -1.09 47.41
C ALA A 11 27.15 -2.18 46.61
N LEU A 12 28.15 -2.84 47.27
CA LEU A 12 28.93 -3.90 46.63
C LEU A 12 28.11 -5.18 46.43
N THR A 13 27.26 -5.52 47.40
CA THR A 13 26.36 -6.68 47.28
C THR A 13 25.24 -6.46 46.24
N LEU A 14 24.73 -5.24 46.10
CA LEU A 14 23.73 -4.90 45.04
C LEU A 14 24.37 -4.96 43.63
N ALA A 15 25.60 -4.48 43.50
CA ALA A 15 26.32 -4.55 42.23
C ALA A 15 26.66 -5.99 41.82
N LEU A 16 27.04 -6.83 42.79
CA LEU A 16 27.35 -8.25 42.56
C LEU A 16 26.06 -9.05 42.19
N ALA A 17 24.96 -8.77 42.84
CA ALA A 17 23.64 -9.37 42.52
C ALA A 17 23.16 -8.95 41.12
N LEU A 18 23.39 -7.70 40.71
CA LEU A 18 23.05 -7.22 39.37
C LEU A 18 23.91 -7.85 38.27
N MET A 19 25.26 -8.04 38.56
CA MET A 19 26.13 -8.77 37.64
C MET A 19 25.79 -10.26 37.53
N LEU A 20 25.35 -10.91 38.64
CA LEU A 20 24.98 -12.31 38.60
C LEU A 20 23.65 -12.55 37.86
N ALA A 21 22.74 -11.60 37.87
CA ALA A 21 21.48 -11.64 37.10
C ALA A 21 21.71 -11.54 35.59
N VAL A 22 22.82 -10.93 35.14
CA VAL A 22 23.18 -10.81 33.71
C VAL A 22 23.92 -12.06 33.20
N ALA A 23 24.47 -12.90 34.09
CA ALA A 23 25.31 -14.05 33.74
C ALA A 23 24.55 -15.39 33.64
N LEU A 24 23.24 -15.43 33.88
CA LEU A 24 22.46 -16.64 33.68
C LEU A 24 22.08 -16.75 32.19
N PRO A 25 22.52 -17.76 31.44
CA PRO A 25 22.02 -18.07 30.11
C PRO A 25 20.64 -18.73 30.27
N GLY A 26 19.67 -17.99 30.74
CA GLY A 26 18.27 -18.38 30.75
C GLY A 26 17.60 -17.80 29.52
N CYS A 27 16.67 -18.51 28.90
CA CYS A 27 15.76 -18.02 27.88
C CYS A 27 15.14 -16.69 28.33
N ALA A 28 15.85 -15.58 28.14
CA ALA A 28 15.29 -14.27 28.34
C ALA A 28 14.15 -14.14 27.32
N PRO A 29 12.90 -13.90 27.73
CA PRO A 29 11.86 -13.58 26.78
C PRO A 29 12.36 -12.39 25.96
N LYS A 30 12.37 -12.51 24.62
CA LYS A 30 12.66 -11.39 23.73
C LYS A 30 11.58 -10.34 23.99
N ILE A 31 11.83 -9.42 24.90
CA ILE A 31 10.96 -8.27 25.12
C ILE A 31 11.15 -7.40 23.86
N LYS A 32 10.26 -7.56 22.89
CA LYS A 32 10.17 -6.65 21.74
C LYS A 32 9.63 -5.31 22.26
N ILE A 33 10.52 -4.38 22.59
CA ILE A 33 10.17 -3.02 23.03
C ILE A 33 9.58 -2.21 21.84
N PHE A 34 9.83 -2.67 20.61
CA PHE A 34 9.34 -2.10 19.36
C PHE A 34 8.58 -3.20 18.60
N GLY A 35 7.54 -2.81 17.84
CA GLY A 35 6.79 -3.73 16.98
C GLY A 35 7.67 -4.49 15.98
N PRO A 36 7.11 -5.43 15.20
CA PRO A 36 7.87 -6.25 14.28
C PRO A 36 8.70 -5.39 13.33
N GLN A 37 9.98 -5.72 13.20
CA GLN A 37 10.89 -4.97 12.33
C GLN A 37 10.76 -5.47 10.91
N ALA A 38 10.85 -4.57 9.93
CA ALA A 38 10.87 -4.90 8.50
C ALA A 38 11.95 -5.92 8.09
N THR A 39 12.92 -6.17 8.98
CA THR A 39 14.01 -7.13 8.81
C THR A 39 13.65 -8.57 9.21
N GLU A 40 12.51 -8.79 9.87
CA GLU A 40 12.07 -10.15 10.21
C GLU A 40 11.55 -10.86 8.95
N PRO A 41 11.80 -12.18 8.81
CA PRO A 41 11.30 -12.95 7.68
C PRO A 41 9.77 -13.01 7.70
N LEU A 42 9.19 -13.14 6.51
CA LEU A 42 7.77 -13.43 6.36
C LEU A 42 7.54 -14.91 6.61
N GLU A 43 6.62 -15.24 7.50
CA GLU A 43 6.19 -16.60 7.84
C GLU A 43 4.75 -16.83 7.41
N GLU A 44 4.41 -18.09 7.08
CA GLU A 44 3.07 -18.48 6.66
C GLU A 44 2.17 -18.73 7.85
N TYR A 45 0.97 -18.18 7.81
CA TYR A 45 -0.10 -18.40 8.78
C TYR A 45 -1.38 -18.86 8.09
N THR A 46 -1.97 -19.94 8.57
CA THR A 46 -3.26 -20.43 8.08
C THR A 46 -4.40 -19.66 8.74
N LEU A 47 -5.28 -19.09 7.92
CA LEU A 47 -6.48 -18.38 8.38
C LEU A 47 -7.70 -19.30 8.41
N GLU A 48 -7.83 -20.20 7.43
CA GLU A 48 -8.93 -21.17 7.34
C GLU A 48 -8.55 -22.37 6.46
N GLY A 49 -9.28 -23.48 6.61
CA GLY A 49 -9.08 -24.72 5.83
C GLY A 49 -7.95 -25.60 6.35
N GLU A 50 -7.95 -26.88 5.95
CA GLU A 50 -7.00 -27.92 6.41
C GLU A 50 -6.37 -28.70 5.24
N GLY A 51 -6.79 -28.42 4.00
CA GLY A 51 -6.34 -29.12 2.79
C GLY A 51 -4.86 -28.87 2.43
N GLY A 52 -4.33 -29.64 1.51
CA GLY A 52 -2.95 -29.50 1.02
C GLY A 52 -2.75 -28.28 0.11
N ASP A 53 -3.73 -27.99 -0.76
CA ASP A 53 -3.67 -26.84 -1.67
C ASP A 53 -3.94 -25.53 -0.93
N LYS A 54 -3.35 -24.43 -1.43
CA LYS A 54 -3.36 -23.14 -0.76
C LYS A 54 -3.88 -22.02 -1.66
N ILE A 55 -4.58 -21.06 -1.04
CA ILE A 55 -4.87 -19.74 -1.56
C ILE A 55 -4.14 -18.73 -0.68
N VAL A 56 -3.32 -17.86 -1.25
CA VAL A 56 -2.62 -16.83 -0.49
C VAL A 56 -3.47 -15.55 -0.48
N LEU A 57 -3.76 -15.04 0.71
CA LEU A 57 -4.33 -13.71 0.89
C LEU A 57 -3.20 -12.68 1.00
N VAL A 58 -3.21 -11.70 0.09
CA VAL A 58 -2.26 -10.57 0.05
C VAL A 58 -3.04 -9.28 0.22
N HIS A 59 -2.67 -8.47 1.20
CA HIS A 59 -3.25 -7.14 1.39
C HIS A 59 -2.41 -6.08 0.66
N LEU A 60 -3.06 -5.25 -0.15
CA LEU A 60 -2.50 -4.06 -0.79
C LEU A 60 -3.24 -2.84 -0.26
N THR A 61 -2.67 -2.18 0.73
CA THR A 61 -3.32 -1.10 1.47
C THR A 61 -2.55 0.21 1.35
N GLY A 62 -3.26 1.30 1.55
CA GLY A 62 -2.67 2.61 1.70
C GLY A 62 -2.21 3.26 0.39
N PHE A 63 -1.42 4.32 0.51
CA PHE A 63 -0.88 5.07 -0.62
C PHE A 63 0.21 4.27 -1.35
N LEU A 64 0.04 4.03 -2.64
CA LEU A 64 0.97 3.24 -3.44
C LEU A 64 2.24 4.03 -3.75
N ALA A 65 3.32 3.64 -3.10
CA ALA A 65 4.65 4.20 -3.26
C ALA A 65 5.68 3.10 -3.55
N ALA A 66 6.72 3.42 -4.32
CA ALA A 66 7.84 2.52 -4.59
C ALA A 66 8.99 2.67 -3.59
N ARG A 67 8.97 3.75 -2.79
CA ARG A 67 10.00 4.02 -1.78
C ARG A 67 9.50 3.60 -0.40
N PRO A 68 10.38 3.02 0.45
CA PRO A 68 10.04 2.73 1.83
C PRO A 68 9.70 4.01 2.58
N ASP A 69 8.80 3.92 3.54
CA ASP A 69 8.57 4.99 4.49
C ASP A 69 9.67 4.93 5.56
N ARG A 70 10.36 6.05 5.76
CA ARG A 70 11.45 6.20 6.73
C ARG A 70 10.99 7.13 7.84
N GLY A 71 10.36 6.55 8.86
CA GLY A 71 10.15 7.24 10.13
C GLY A 71 11.47 7.40 10.90
N MET A 72 11.45 8.24 11.96
CA MET A 72 12.65 8.50 12.79
C MET A 72 13.16 7.23 13.50
N LEU A 73 12.27 6.31 13.87
CA LEU A 73 12.58 5.10 14.65
C LEU A 73 12.34 3.79 13.87
N HIS A 74 11.58 3.83 12.77
CA HIS A 74 11.20 2.64 12.01
C HIS A 74 11.27 2.93 10.52
N SER A 75 11.62 1.92 9.74
CA SER A 75 11.50 1.92 8.29
C SER A 75 10.55 0.81 7.89
N THR A 76 9.49 1.14 7.16
CA THR A 76 8.54 0.17 6.62
C THR A 76 8.80 -0.06 5.13
N PRO A 77 8.73 -1.31 4.64
CA PRO A 77 8.80 -1.58 3.22
C PRO A 77 7.73 -0.78 2.47
N SER A 78 8.03 -0.40 1.23
CA SER A 78 6.98 0.20 0.39
C SER A 78 5.90 -0.84 0.05
N PRO A 79 4.65 -0.42 -0.22
CA PRO A 79 3.60 -1.33 -0.70
C PRO A 79 4.03 -2.16 -1.92
N VAL A 80 4.83 -1.56 -2.82
CA VAL A 80 5.40 -2.27 -3.97
C VAL A 80 6.34 -3.38 -3.52
N GLN A 81 7.33 -3.06 -2.67
CA GLN A 81 8.30 -4.05 -2.18
C GLN A 81 7.61 -5.20 -1.44
N GLU A 82 6.67 -4.88 -0.55
CA GLU A 82 5.97 -5.88 0.24
C GLU A 82 5.14 -6.81 -0.67
N THR A 83 4.33 -6.24 -1.56
CA THR A 83 3.50 -7.03 -2.49
C THR A 83 4.36 -7.95 -3.37
N VAL A 84 5.47 -7.45 -3.92
CA VAL A 84 6.39 -8.25 -4.75
C VAL A 84 7.00 -9.40 -3.93
N SER A 85 7.38 -9.15 -2.67
CA SER A 85 7.90 -10.20 -1.79
C SER A 85 6.85 -11.29 -1.50
N LEU A 86 5.61 -10.90 -1.24
CA LEU A 86 4.49 -11.83 -1.01
C LEU A 86 4.16 -12.64 -2.26
N LEU A 87 4.13 -12.01 -3.44
CA LEU A 87 3.91 -12.70 -4.72
C LEU A 87 5.06 -13.66 -5.04
N LYS A 88 6.31 -13.32 -4.66
CA LYS A 88 7.43 -14.23 -4.83
C LYS A 88 7.25 -15.47 -3.98
N LEU A 89 6.96 -15.35 -2.67
CA LEU A 89 6.69 -16.49 -1.79
C LEU A 89 5.54 -17.35 -2.31
N ALA A 90 4.42 -16.71 -2.70
CA ALA A 90 3.30 -17.41 -3.31
C ALA A 90 3.66 -18.10 -4.63
N GLY A 91 4.61 -17.56 -5.38
CA GLY A 91 5.08 -18.15 -6.64
C GLY A 91 5.95 -19.37 -6.45
N ASP A 92 6.83 -19.32 -5.45
CA ASP A 92 7.82 -20.35 -5.15
C ASP A 92 7.19 -21.59 -4.45
N ASP A 93 6.01 -21.46 -3.84
CA ASP A 93 5.29 -22.57 -3.18
C ASP A 93 4.36 -23.30 -4.18
N GLU A 94 4.67 -24.55 -4.50
CA GLU A 94 3.87 -25.38 -5.41
C GLU A 94 2.47 -25.69 -4.89
N ALA A 95 2.25 -25.69 -3.56
CA ALA A 95 0.93 -25.88 -2.97
C ALA A 95 -0.01 -24.69 -3.20
N VAL A 96 0.53 -23.50 -3.43
CA VAL A 96 -0.27 -22.32 -3.76
C VAL A 96 -0.81 -22.45 -5.19
N LYS A 97 -2.13 -22.34 -5.34
CA LYS A 97 -2.82 -22.44 -6.65
C LYS A 97 -3.47 -21.11 -7.06
N ALA A 98 -3.76 -20.25 -6.08
CA ALA A 98 -4.35 -18.94 -6.34
C ALA A 98 -3.88 -17.91 -5.33
N VAL A 99 -4.02 -16.64 -5.70
CA VAL A 99 -3.83 -15.48 -4.83
C VAL A 99 -5.15 -14.69 -4.80
N VAL A 100 -5.59 -14.30 -3.60
CA VAL A 100 -6.61 -13.28 -3.40
C VAL A 100 -5.90 -12.01 -2.99
N LEU A 101 -5.98 -10.99 -3.84
CA LEU A 101 -5.40 -9.66 -3.58
C LEU A 101 -6.50 -8.76 -3.01
N ALA A 102 -6.43 -8.52 -1.70
CA ALA A 102 -7.33 -7.62 -0.99
C ALA A 102 -6.81 -6.18 -1.12
N ILE A 103 -7.55 -5.33 -1.85
CA ILE A 103 -7.12 -3.96 -2.15
C ILE A 103 -7.96 -2.97 -1.34
N ASP A 104 -7.26 -2.14 -0.55
CA ASP A 104 -7.81 -0.97 0.13
C ASP A 104 -6.87 0.23 -0.05
N SER A 105 -6.98 0.88 -1.20
CA SER A 105 -6.03 1.91 -1.64
C SER A 105 -6.70 2.99 -2.50
N PRO A 106 -6.48 4.28 -2.21
CA PRO A 106 -6.90 5.38 -3.08
C PRO A 106 -6.01 5.52 -4.33
N GLY A 107 -4.99 4.66 -4.48
CA GLY A 107 -3.96 4.77 -5.48
C GLY A 107 -2.66 5.37 -4.94
N GLY A 108 -1.83 5.94 -5.82
CA GLY A 108 -0.53 6.47 -5.45
C GLY A 108 0.23 7.09 -6.61
N THR A 109 1.57 6.99 -6.59
CA THR A 109 2.37 7.47 -7.71
C THR A 109 2.10 6.64 -8.97
N THR A 110 2.14 7.29 -10.14
CA THR A 110 1.94 6.61 -11.42
C THR A 110 2.87 5.41 -11.59
N THR A 111 4.15 5.59 -11.25
CA THR A 111 5.17 4.53 -11.36
C THR A 111 4.92 3.35 -10.41
N ALA A 112 4.54 3.60 -9.15
CA ALA A 112 4.26 2.50 -8.22
C ALA A 112 3.06 1.66 -8.67
N SER A 113 2.01 2.31 -9.15
CA SER A 113 0.83 1.65 -9.70
C SER A 113 1.16 0.80 -10.93
N ASP A 114 2.00 1.31 -11.83
CA ASP A 114 2.43 0.59 -13.03
C ASP A 114 3.35 -0.60 -12.70
N ILE A 115 4.26 -0.46 -11.73
CA ILE A 115 5.09 -1.58 -11.24
C ILE A 115 4.20 -2.67 -10.67
N LEU A 116 3.22 -2.35 -9.81
CA LEU A 116 2.32 -3.34 -9.23
C LEU A 116 1.51 -4.08 -10.31
N TYR A 117 0.97 -3.35 -11.29
CA TYR A 117 0.31 -3.97 -12.44
C TYR A 117 1.23 -4.96 -13.15
N HIS A 118 2.46 -4.53 -13.45
CA HIS A 118 3.46 -5.35 -14.15
C HIS A 118 3.80 -6.62 -13.36
N GLU A 119 4.09 -6.49 -12.07
CA GLU A 119 4.49 -7.61 -11.20
C GLU A 119 3.36 -8.63 -11.02
N ILE A 120 2.11 -8.17 -10.88
CA ILE A 120 0.95 -9.07 -10.80
C ILE A 120 0.74 -9.80 -12.14
N ALA A 121 0.85 -9.10 -13.26
CA ALA A 121 0.76 -9.72 -14.59
C ALA A 121 1.89 -10.72 -14.84
N ALA A 122 3.13 -10.37 -14.49
CA ALA A 122 4.30 -11.24 -14.61
C ALA A 122 4.20 -12.46 -13.69
N PHE A 123 3.69 -12.31 -12.47
CA PHE A 123 3.40 -13.41 -11.55
C PHE A 123 2.45 -14.43 -12.21
N LYS A 124 1.32 -13.95 -12.74
CA LYS A 124 0.35 -14.82 -13.43
C LYS A 124 0.97 -15.55 -14.62
N GLN A 125 1.72 -14.81 -15.46
CA GLN A 125 2.35 -15.37 -16.65
C GLN A 125 3.39 -16.46 -16.30
N ARG A 126 4.22 -16.20 -15.28
CA ARG A 126 5.29 -17.11 -14.85
C ARG A 126 4.75 -18.37 -14.17
N THR A 127 3.73 -18.23 -13.33
CA THR A 127 3.28 -19.33 -12.47
C THR A 127 2.02 -20.02 -12.95
N GLY A 128 1.22 -19.42 -13.83
CA GLY A 128 -0.11 -19.90 -14.22
C GLY A 128 -1.17 -19.83 -13.11
N LYS A 129 -0.80 -19.40 -11.89
CA LYS A 129 -1.68 -19.32 -10.73
C LYS A 129 -2.74 -18.24 -10.93
N LYS A 130 -3.94 -18.47 -10.36
CA LYS A 130 -5.07 -17.55 -10.50
C LYS A 130 -4.93 -16.38 -9.56
N VAL A 131 -5.37 -15.20 -10.00
CA VAL A 131 -5.43 -13.99 -9.17
C VAL A 131 -6.86 -13.47 -9.16
N VAL A 132 -7.43 -13.39 -7.97
CA VAL A 132 -8.73 -12.78 -7.70
C VAL A 132 -8.50 -11.51 -6.89
N VAL A 133 -9.14 -10.41 -7.28
CA VAL A 133 -9.12 -9.17 -6.50
C VAL A 133 -10.39 -9.07 -5.68
N ALA A 134 -10.25 -8.73 -4.39
CA ALA A 134 -11.31 -8.31 -3.50
C ALA A 134 -11.06 -6.86 -3.07
N MET A 135 -11.90 -5.93 -3.55
CA MET A 135 -11.82 -4.52 -3.19
C MET A 135 -12.58 -4.26 -1.90
N PHE A 136 -11.93 -3.57 -0.95
CA PHE A 136 -12.52 -3.19 0.34
C PHE A 136 -13.10 -1.76 0.30
N ASP A 137 -12.73 -0.89 1.25
CA ASP A 137 -13.34 0.44 1.36
C ASP A 137 -13.09 1.28 0.10
N VAL A 138 -11.81 1.39 -0.30
CA VAL A 138 -11.41 2.11 -1.51
C VAL A 138 -10.47 1.27 -2.36
N ALA A 139 -10.76 1.13 -3.64
CA ALA A 139 -9.82 0.58 -4.63
C ALA A 139 -9.89 1.43 -5.90
N ALA A 140 -9.36 2.65 -5.82
CA ALA A 140 -9.53 3.67 -6.84
C ALA A 140 -8.21 4.03 -7.52
N SER A 141 -8.28 4.55 -8.74
CA SER A 141 -7.16 5.07 -9.49
C SER A 141 -6.00 4.07 -9.57
N GLY A 142 -4.84 4.30 -8.94
CA GLY A 142 -3.74 3.34 -8.90
C GLY A 142 -4.11 2.00 -8.27
N GLY A 143 -5.03 1.97 -7.30
CA GLY A 143 -5.57 0.73 -6.72
C GLY A 143 -6.37 -0.08 -7.75
N TYR A 144 -7.19 0.58 -8.55
CA TYR A 144 -7.89 -0.05 -9.67
C TYR A 144 -6.92 -0.47 -10.79
N TYR A 145 -5.90 0.36 -11.07
CA TYR A 145 -4.85 0.05 -12.04
C TYR A 145 -4.13 -1.27 -11.70
N ALA A 146 -3.76 -1.46 -10.43
CA ALA A 146 -3.13 -2.68 -9.95
C ALA A 146 -4.07 -3.91 -10.01
N ALA A 147 -5.39 -3.71 -9.94
CA ALA A 147 -6.38 -4.79 -10.03
C ALA A 147 -6.56 -5.34 -11.44
N LEU A 148 -6.27 -4.56 -12.49
CA LEU A 148 -6.57 -4.88 -13.89
C LEU A 148 -6.06 -6.24 -14.38
N PRO A 149 -4.85 -6.75 -13.99
CA PRO A 149 -4.36 -8.03 -14.48
C PRO A 149 -5.06 -9.25 -13.87
N ALA A 150 -5.95 -9.08 -12.88
CA ALA A 150 -6.64 -10.19 -12.21
C ALA A 150 -7.51 -11.01 -13.17
N ASP A 151 -7.77 -12.29 -12.81
CA ASP A 151 -8.71 -13.15 -13.51
C ASP A 151 -10.17 -12.83 -13.16
N TRP A 152 -10.38 -12.23 -11.98
CA TRP A 152 -11.68 -11.81 -11.48
C TRP A 152 -11.53 -10.62 -10.53
N ILE A 153 -12.34 -9.60 -10.70
CA ILE A 153 -12.36 -8.42 -9.86
C ILE A 153 -13.71 -8.33 -9.15
N MET A 154 -13.68 -8.38 -7.83
CA MET A 154 -14.84 -8.26 -6.97
C MET A 154 -14.72 -7.03 -6.08
N ALA A 155 -15.83 -6.35 -5.81
CA ALA A 155 -15.89 -5.23 -4.88
C ALA A 155 -16.88 -5.52 -3.74
N HIS A 156 -16.52 -5.13 -2.52
CA HIS A 156 -17.45 -5.11 -1.39
C HIS A 156 -18.65 -4.17 -1.71
N PRO A 157 -19.87 -4.43 -1.23
CA PRO A 157 -21.04 -3.62 -1.56
C PRO A 157 -20.89 -2.10 -1.32
N THR A 158 -20.01 -1.70 -0.40
CA THR A 158 -19.76 -0.30 -0.06
C THR A 158 -18.49 0.28 -0.66
N THR A 159 -17.75 -0.48 -1.46
CA THR A 159 -16.51 -0.04 -2.11
C THR A 159 -16.72 1.19 -2.98
N ILE A 160 -15.74 2.09 -2.93
CA ILE A 160 -15.54 3.15 -3.92
C ILE A 160 -14.38 2.76 -4.83
N THR A 161 -14.61 2.76 -6.15
CA THR A 161 -13.60 2.36 -7.14
C THR A 161 -13.63 3.29 -8.37
N GLY A 162 -12.90 2.93 -9.45
CA GLY A 162 -12.80 3.75 -10.65
C GLY A 162 -11.72 4.82 -10.52
N SER A 163 -12.05 6.11 -10.69
CA SER A 163 -11.07 7.21 -10.76
C SER A 163 -9.97 6.92 -11.78
N VAL A 164 -10.37 6.50 -12.99
CA VAL A 164 -9.46 6.14 -14.08
C VAL A 164 -8.91 7.40 -14.74
N GLY A 165 -7.86 7.94 -14.16
CA GLY A 165 -7.26 9.21 -14.60
C GLY A 165 -6.00 9.56 -13.84
N VAL A 166 -5.44 10.73 -14.17
CA VAL A 166 -4.18 11.25 -13.63
C VAL A 166 -4.40 12.63 -13.05
N VAL A 167 -3.75 12.93 -11.95
CA VAL A 167 -3.64 14.28 -11.42
C VAL A 167 -2.16 14.66 -11.33
N PHE A 168 -1.84 15.92 -11.61
CA PHE A 168 -0.57 16.52 -11.25
C PHE A 168 -0.79 17.52 -10.13
N MET A 169 -0.25 17.21 -8.95
CA MET A 169 -0.38 18.05 -7.76
C MET A 169 0.94 18.76 -7.50
N ARG A 170 0.88 20.07 -7.25
CA ARG A 170 2.02 20.88 -6.86
C ARG A 170 1.56 22.04 -5.97
N PRO A 171 2.11 22.18 -4.75
CA PRO A 171 1.89 23.36 -3.95
C PRO A 171 2.46 24.62 -4.64
N LYS A 172 1.79 25.77 -4.52
CA LYS A 172 2.27 27.09 -4.91
C LYS A 172 2.46 27.93 -3.68
N LEU A 173 3.66 28.44 -3.47
CA LEU A 173 4.07 29.21 -2.29
C LEU A 173 4.37 30.68 -2.63
N ASN A 174 4.41 31.05 -3.92
CA ASN A 174 4.75 32.42 -4.34
C ASN A 174 3.91 33.50 -3.65
N GLY A 175 2.59 33.32 -3.53
CA GLY A 175 1.73 34.29 -2.86
C GLY A 175 1.94 34.37 -1.32
N LEU A 176 2.44 33.30 -0.68
CA LEU A 176 2.85 33.36 0.73
C LEU A 176 4.17 34.11 0.87
N PHE A 177 5.16 33.82 0.05
CA PHE A 177 6.48 34.43 0.10
C PHE A 177 6.41 35.93 -0.18
N GLU A 178 5.58 36.36 -1.14
CA GLU A 178 5.30 37.77 -1.38
C GLU A 178 4.78 38.48 -0.10
N LYS A 179 3.84 37.84 0.65
CA LYS A 179 3.27 38.43 1.87
C LYS A 179 4.27 38.57 3.01
N ILE A 180 5.28 37.70 3.09
CA ILE A 180 6.30 37.74 4.16
C ILE A 180 7.60 38.41 3.70
N GLY A 181 7.63 38.99 2.49
CA GLY A 181 8.80 39.71 1.98
C GLY A 181 9.98 38.81 1.62
N VAL A 182 9.74 37.55 1.24
CA VAL A 182 10.78 36.62 0.79
C VAL A 182 10.77 36.56 -0.74
N GLU A 183 11.91 36.82 -1.35
CA GLU A 183 12.14 36.63 -2.78
C GLU A 183 13.01 35.41 -3.03
N VAL A 184 12.73 34.67 -4.09
CA VAL A 184 13.54 33.53 -4.55
C VAL A 184 14.04 33.83 -5.95
N GLU A 185 15.34 34.11 -6.05
CA GLU A 185 16.03 34.28 -7.34
C GLU A 185 16.51 32.93 -7.86
N VAL A 186 16.28 32.66 -9.15
CA VAL A 186 16.68 31.42 -9.81
C VAL A 186 17.50 31.72 -11.06
N SER A 187 18.79 31.38 -11.03
CA SER A 187 19.63 31.31 -12.23
C SER A 187 19.53 29.92 -12.85
N LYS A 188 19.21 29.85 -14.15
CA LYS A 188 18.92 28.56 -14.81
C LYS A 188 19.61 28.45 -16.17
N SER A 189 20.03 27.25 -16.53
CA SER A 189 20.70 26.90 -17.76
C SER A 189 19.79 26.78 -18.99
N GLY A 190 18.48 26.79 -18.78
CA GLY A 190 17.48 26.71 -19.85
C GLY A 190 16.11 27.15 -19.34
N PRO A 191 15.21 27.58 -20.25
CA PRO A 191 13.93 28.21 -19.90
C PRO A 191 13.06 27.30 -19.00
N GLU A 192 13.03 26.00 -19.27
CA GLU A 192 12.16 25.04 -18.57
C GLU A 192 12.84 24.36 -17.34
N LYS A 193 14.07 24.77 -16.96
CA LYS A 193 14.81 24.07 -15.90
C LYS A 193 14.16 24.19 -14.51
N ASP A 194 13.41 25.25 -14.27
CA ASP A 194 12.63 25.49 -13.06
C ASP A 194 11.13 25.26 -13.28
N MET A 195 10.76 24.52 -14.30
CA MET A 195 9.37 24.15 -14.60
C MET A 195 8.73 23.48 -13.37
N GLY A 196 7.54 23.97 -12.98
CA GLY A 196 6.84 23.49 -11.79
C GLY A 196 7.30 24.15 -10.49
N SER A 197 8.18 25.16 -10.52
CA SER A 197 8.63 25.89 -9.33
C SER A 197 7.44 26.30 -8.44
N PRO A 198 7.49 26.06 -7.10
CA PRO A 198 6.48 26.53 -6.17
C PRO A 198 6.58 28.05 -5.92
N PHE A 199 7.68 28.69 -6.33
CA PHE A 199 8.04 30.06 -5.94
C PHE A 199 7.63 31.12 -6.96
N ARG A 200 7.11 30.73 -8.12
CA ARG A 200 6.60 31.65 -9.15
C ARG A 200 5.30 31.13 -9.78
N PRO A 201 4.51 31.97 -10.43
CA PRO A 201 3.36 31.53 -11.23
C PRO A 201 3.79 30.53 -12.31
N THR A 202 2.86 29.70 -12.73
CA THR A 202 3.04 28.78 -13.87
C THR A 202 2.82 29.55 -15.15
N THR A 203 3.68 29.36 -16.13
CA THR A 203 3.46 29.93 -17.46
C THR A 203 2.45 29.11 -18.27
N PRO A 204 1.80 29.67 -19.30
CA PRO A 204 0.94 28.92 -20.21
C PRO A 204 1.67 27.75 -20.88
N GLU A 205 2.92 27.97 -21.29
CA GLU A 205 3.78 26.95 -21.92
C GLU A 205 4.04 25.78 -20.98
N GLU A 206 4.42 26.06 -19.73
CA GLU A 206 4.56 25.02 -18.68
C GLU A 206 3.26 24.27 -18.43
N ALA A 207 2.13 24.97 -18.39
CA ALA A 207 0.84 24.34 -18.20
C ALA A 207 0.53 23.35 -19.34
N ALA A 208 0.84 23.72 -20.59
CA ALA A 208 0.68 22.85 -21.76
C ALA A 208 1.61 21.62 -21.69
N LEU A 209 2.87 21.79 -21.26
CA LEU A 209 3.81 20.68 -21.09
C LEU A 209 3.34 19.70 -20.01
N PHE A 210 2.85 20.19 -18.87
CA PHE A 210 2.29 19.30 -17.83
C PHE A 210 1.03 18.60 -18.31
N GLN A 211 0.15 19.29 -19.04
CA GLN A 211 -1.06 18.68 -19.61
C GLN A 211 -0.70 17.55 -20.58
N ALA A 212 0.28 17.74 -21.45
CA ALA A 212 0.73 16.70 -22.38
C ALA A 212 1.21 15.43 -21.63
N ILE A 213 1.92 15.57 -20.50
CA ILE A 213 2.33 14.43 -19.68
C ILE A 213 1.11 13.75 -19.03
N ILE A 214 0.14 14.53 -18.55
CA ILE A 214 -1.11 14.01 -17.99
C ILE A 214 -1.86 13.20 -19.04
N ASP A 215 -1.95 13.72 -20.26
CA ASP A 215 -2.67 13.09 -21.37
C ASP A 215 -2.01 11.77 -21.78
N ASP A 216 -0.67 11.71 -21.83
CA ASP A 216 0.09 10.49 -22.10
C ASP A 216 -0.17 9.41 -21.03
N TYR A 217 -0.06 9.76 -19.75
CA TYR A 217 -0.33 8.82 -18.66
C TYR A 217 -1.79 8.40 -18.60
N ALA A 218 -2.75 9.29 -18.87
CA ALA A 218 -4.16 8.96 -18.95
C ALA A 218 -4.43 8.01 -20.13
N ALA A 219 -3.83 8.25 -21.30
CA ALA A 219 -3.96 7.36 -22.45
C ALA A 219 -3.46 5.94 -22.14
N ARG A 220 -2.31 5.82 -21.43
CA ARG A 220 -1.80 4.53 -20.96
C ARG A 220 -2.80 3.81 -20.06
N PHE A 221 -3.36 4.49 -19.06
CA PHE A 221 -4.34 3.91 -18.15
C PHE A 221 -5.59 3.45 -18.89
N HIS A 222 -6.14 4.30 -19.77
CA HIS A 222 -7.30 3.97 -20.59
C HIS A 222 -7.05 2.75 -21.49
N ALA A 223 -5.87 2.66 -22.11
CA ALA A 223 -5.49 1.50 -22.92
C ALA A 223 -5.47 0.19 -22.12
N LEU A 224 -4.99 0.24 -20.87
CA LEU A 224 -5.00 -0.94 -20.00
C LEU A 224 -6.42 -1.31 -19.57
N VAL A 225 -7.29 -0.34 -19.27
CA VAL A 225 -8.69 -0.63 -19.00
C VAL A 225 -9.35 -1.26 -20.23
N ASP A 226 -9.17 -0.69 -21.42
CA ASP A 226 -9.70 -1.23 -22.67
C ASP A 226 -9.16 -2.64 -23.00
N LYS A 227 -7.93 -2.96 -22.59
CA LYS A 227 -7.31 -4.29 -22.72
C LYS A 227 -7.96 -5.35 -21.81
N HIS A 228 -8.31 -4.98 -20.58
CA HIS A 228 -8.76 -5.91 -19.56
C HIS A 228 -10.28 -5.92 -19.35
N ARG A 229 -10.99 -4.89 -19.82
CA ARG A 229 -12.43 -4.72 -19.58
C ARG A 229 -13.17 -4.50 -20.90
N SER A 230 -14.28 -5.22 -21.06
CA SER A 230 -15.15 -5.08 -22.25
C SER A 230 -16.18 -3.99 -22.01
N LEU A 231 -15.80 -2.72 -22.24
CA LEU A 231 -16.68 -1.57 -22.02
C LEU A 231 -17.51 -1.24 -23.26
N THR A 232 -18.81 -0.95 -23.08
CA THR A 232 -19.60 -0.30 -24.15
C THR A 232 -19.04 1.09 -24.45
N PRO A 233 -19.32 1.67 -25.66
CA PRO A 233 -18.88 3.05 -25.95
C PRO A 233 -19.35 4.08 -24.92
N ALA A 234 -20.57 3.96 -24.41
CA ALA A 234 -21.13 4.84 -23.39
C ALA A 234 -20.37 4.70 -22.04
N ASN A 235 -20.14 3.46 -21.60
CA ASN A 235 -19.40 3.20 -20.36
C ASN A 235 -17.93 3.65 -20.48
N ARG A 236 -17.30 3.45 -21.64
CA ARG A 236 -15.95 3.95 -21.91
C ARG A 236 -15.89 5.48 -21.79
N ALA A 237 -16.84 6.20 -22.37
CA ALA A 237 -16.91 7.66 -22.24
C ALA A 237 -17.09 8.09 -20.78
N LEU A 238 -17.97 7.37 -20.04
CA LEU A 238 -18.19 7.62 -18.61
C LEU A 238 -16.93 7.37 -17.76
N VAL A 239 -16.23 6.28 -18.00
CA VAL A 239 -14.98 5.93 -17.28
C VAL A 239 -13.87 6.96 -17.54
N ARG A 240 -13.76 7.47 -18.78
CA ARG A 240 -12.80 8.49 -19.15
C ARG A 240 -13.03 9.86 -18.50
N THR A 241 -14.16 10.08 -17.83
CA THR A 241 -14.35 11.28 -16.99
C THR A 241 -13.53 11.26 -15.70
N ALA A 242 -12.83 10.14 -15.40
CA ALA A 242 -12.05 9.91 -14.20
C ALA A 242 -12.86 10.00 -12.89
N ARG A 243 -14.19 9.82 -12.96
CA ARG A 243 -15.05 9.80 -11.77
C ARG A 243 -14.85 8.52 -10.95
N VAL A 244 -15.25 8.57 -9.69
CA VAL A 244 -15.41 7.38 -8.86
C VAL A 244 -16.78 6.75 -9.06
N PHE A 245 -16.90 5.47 -8.70
CA PHE A 245 -18.09 4.64 -8.81
C PHE A 245 -18.31 3.90 -7.49
N THR A 246 -19.56 3.73 -7.09
CA THR A 246 -19.90 2.70 -6.11
C THR A 246 -19.74 1.31 -6.72
N ALA A 247 -19.69 0.26 -5.91
CA ALA A 247 -19.56 -1.12 -6.38
C ALA A 247 -20.63 -1.48 -7.46
N ASN A 248 -21.88 -1.14 -7.22
CA ASN A 248 -22.98 -1.42 -8.18
C ASN A 248 -22.83 -0.61 -9.48
N GLN A 249 -22.41 0.64 -9.40
CA GLN A 249 -22.13 1.46 -10.60
C GLN A 249 -20.94 0.90 -11.38
N ALA A 250 -19.90 0.44 -10.70
CA ALA A 250 -18.72 -0.17 -11.32
C ALA A 250 -19.08 -1.50 -12.02
N LEU A 251 -19.93 -2.31 -11.41
CA LEU A 251 -20.46 -3.52 -12.01
C LEU A 251 -21.27 -3.19 -13.28
N ALA A 252 -22.20 -2.24 -13.20
CA ALA A 252 -23.00 -1.81 -14.35
C ALA A 252 -22.13 -1.18 -15.47
N ALA A 253 -21.05 -0.50 -15.10
CA ALA A 253 -20.10 0.06 -16.06
C ALA A 253 -19.16 -1.00 -16.68
N GLY A 254 -19.09 -2.21 -16.15
CA GLY A 254 -18.19 -3.28 -16.60
C GLY A 254 -16.76 -3.16 -16.06
N LEU A 255 -16.55 -2.36 -15.02
CA LEU A 255 -15.24 -2.18 -14.38
C LEU A 255 -14.87 -3.34 -13.46
N ILE A 256 -15.87 -4.04 -12.90
CA ILE A 256 -15.71 -5.20 -12.01
C ILE A 256 -16.61 -6.34 -12.50
N ASP A 257 -16.39 -7.53 -11.97
CA ASP A 257 -17.09 -8.76 -12.37
C ASP A 257 -18.21 -9.14 -11.38
N GLN A 258 -18.09 -8.72 -10.11
CA GLN A 258 -19.02 -9.10 -9.06
C GLN A 258 -19.01 -8.10 -7.90
N VAL A 259 -20.16 -8.00 -7.23
CA VAL A 259 -20.26 -7.38 -5.90
C VAL A 259 -20.42 -8.51 -4.87
N GLY A 260 -19.62 -8.51 -3.79
CA GLY A 260 -19.61 -9.58 -2.79
C GLY A 260 -18.64 -9.31 -1.65
N TYR A 261 -18.42 -10.32 -0.82
CA TYR A 261 -17.58 -10.27 0.38
C TYR A 261 -16.29 -11.09 0.17
N ILE A 262 -15.33 -10.98 1.08
CA ILE A 262 -14.04 -11.68 0.97
C ILE A 262 -14.20 -13.20 0.84
N GLN A 263 -15.21 -13.78 1.47
CA GLN A 263 -15.50 -15.22 1.37
C GLN A 263 -15.92 -15.62 -0.05
N ASP A 264 -16.65 -14.75 -0.77
CA ASP A 264 -16.99 -14.97 -2.17
C ASP A 264 -15.73 -14.93 -3.06
N ALA A 265 -14.75 -14.08 -2.71
CA ALA A 265 -13.47 -14.04 -3.41
C ALA A 265 -12.67 -15.34 -3.20
N PHE A 266 -12.65 -15.91 -1.99
CA PHE A 266 -12.03 -17.22 -1.75
C PHE A 266 -12.76 -18.33 -2.51
N ALA A 267 -14.10 -18.33 -2.50
CA ALA A 267 -14.89 -19.27 -3.28
C ALA A 267 -14.60 -19.16 -4.80
N LYS A 268 -14.49 -17.93 -5.31
CA LYS A 268 -14.13 -17.68 -6.71
C LYS A 268 -12.69 -18.16 -7.02
N ALA A 269 -11.74 -17.93 -6.13
CA ALA A 269 -10.37 -18.40 -6.27
C ALA A 269 -10.29 -19.94 -6.31
N ARG A 270 -11.04 -20.63 -5.40
CA ARG A 270 -11.19 -22.09 -5.44
C ARG A 270 -11.77 -22.56 -6.78
N GLN A 271 -12.84 -21.93 -7.23
CA GLN A 271 -13.47 -22.24 -8.51
C GLN A 271 -12.52 -22.11 -9.69
N LEU A 272 -11.81 -20.99 -9.80
CA LEU A 272 -10.92 -20.70 -10.92
C LEU A 272 -9.68 -21.60 -10.94
N ALA A 273 -9.22 -22.01 -9.76
CA ALA A 273 -8.05 -22.88 -9.61
C ALA A 273 -8.40 -24.39 -9.54
N GLY A 274 -9.70 -24.74 -9.57
CA GLY A 274 -10.16 -26.15 -9.53
C GLY A 274 -9.90 -26.83 -8.17
N LEU A 275 -9.99 -26.06 -7.04
CA LEU A 275 -9.69 -26.52 -5.68
C LEU A 275 -10.93 -27.02 -4.96
N GLY A 276 -10.72 -27.95 -4.01
CA GLY A 276 -11.74 -28.36 -3.05
C GLY A 276 -12.10 -27.28 -2.04
N GLY A 277 -13.22 -27.45 -1.34
CA GLY A 277 -13.68 -26.52 -0.31
C GLY A 277 -12.77 -26.46 0.92
N ASP A 278 -11.94 -27.47 1.14
CA ASP A 278 -10.98 -27.61 2.24
C ASP A 278 -9.63 -26.91 1.97
N ALA A 279 -9.40 -26.40 0.75
CA ALA A 279 -8.17 -25.70 0.41
C ALA A 279 -7.89 -24.56 1.42
N ARG A 280 -6.66 -24.53 1.94
CA ARG A 280 -6.28 -23.55 2.97
C ARG A 280 -6.23 -22.15 2.41
N VAL A 281 -6.71 -21.19 3.18
CA VAL A 281 -6.41 -19.78 3.00
C VAL A 281 -5.27 -19.41 3.95
N VAL A 282 -4.15 -18.97 3.39
CA VAL A 282 -2.95 -18.60 4.13
C VAL A 282 -2.57 -17.16 3.87
N THR A 283 -1.83 -16.56 4.79
CA THR A 283 -1.21 -15.24 4.62
C THR A 283 0.22 -15.29 5.09
N TYR A 284 1.06 -14.36 4.65
CA TYR A 284 2.44 -14.23 5.11
C TYR A 284 2.58 -12.97 5.97
N ARG A 285 3.11 -13.12 7.18
CA ARG A 285 3.31 -12.03 8.15
C ARG A 285 4.66 -12.15 8.85
N ARG A 286 5.09 -11.09 9.50
CA ARG A 286 6.32 -11.07 10.32
C ARG A 286 6.05 -11.28 11.81
N ASP A 287 4.78 -11.38 12.21
CA ASP A 287 4.40 -11.59 13.61
C ASP A 287 3.13 -12.42 13.73
N VAL A 288 2.95 -13.05 14.89
CA VAL A 288 1.77 -13.84 15.22
C VAL A 288 0.68 -12.92 15.75
N TYR A 289 -0.51 -13.02 15.17
CA TYR A 289 -1.69 -12.31 15.65
C TYR A 289 -2.66 -13.31 16.27
N PRO A 290 -2.96 -13.20 17.57
CA PRO A 290 -3.99 -14.03 18.21
C PRO A 290 -5.35 -13.82 17.52
N ASN A 291 -6.06 -14.91 17.21
CA ASN A 291 -7.36 -14.87 16.53
C ASN A 291 -7.31 -14.16 15.16
N ASP A 292 -6.27 -14.42 14.38
CA ASP A 292 -6.09 -13.85 13.05
C ASP A 292 -7.25 -14.24 12.11
N ASN A 293 -7.56 -13.35 11.18
CA ASN A 293 -8.67 -13.53 10.25
C ASN A 293 -8.43 -12.72 8.96
N PRO A 294 -9.20 -12.95 7.88
CA PRO A 294 -8.99 -12.29 6.60
C PRO A 294 -9.11 -10.75 6.60
N TYR A 295 -9.68 -10.16 7.62
CA TYR A 295 -9.82 -8.70 7.76
C TYR A 295 -8.66 -8.04 8.50
N ASN A 296 -7.71 -8.82 9.02
CA ASN A 296 -6.55 -8.28 9.67
C ASN A 296 -5.57 -7.72 8.61
N THR A 297 -5.53 -6.41 8.49
CA THR A 297 -4.61 -5.68 7.59
C THR A 297 -3.28 -5.34 8.25
N MET A 298 -3.08 -5.68 9.53
CA MET A 298 -1.82 -5.46 10.23
C MET A 298 -0.73 -6.35 9.63
N SER A 299 -0.13 -5.89 8.54
CA SER A 299 1.19 -6.36 8.14
C SER A 299 2.22 -5.66 9.05
N ALA A 300 3.39 -6.24 9.18
CA ALA A 300 4.50 -5.59 9.89
C ALA A 300 4.90 -4.22 9.32
N ALA A 301 4.31 -3.84 8.20
CA ALA A 301 4.52 -2.55 7.56
C ALA A 301 3.68 -1.42 8.16
N ASP A 302 2.74 -1.73 9.06
CA ASP A 302 1.97 -0.70 9.77
C ASP A 302 2.40 -0.66 11.26
N PRO A 303 3.56 -0.05 11.58
CA PRO A 303 3.83 0.29 12.96
C PRO A 303 2.72 1.25 13.34
N ALA A 304 1.92 0.88 14.34
CA ALA A 304 1.06 1.83 15.02
C ALA A 304 1.87 3.11 15.13
N ARG A 305 1.46 4.16 14.41
CA ARG A 305 2.17 5.43 14.35
C ARG A 305 2.28 5.88 15.80
N ALA A 306 3.42 5.61 16.42
CA ALA A 306 3.75 6.15 17.72
C ALA A 306 3.96 7.65 17.54
N ASN A 307 2.89 8.33 17.25
CA ASN A 307 2.78 9.76 17.26
C ASN A 307 2.73 10.14 18.73
N LEU A 308 3.90 10.33 19.34
CA LEU A 308 4.05 10.78 20.73
C LEU A 308 3.24 12.05 21.05
N LEU A 309 2.76 12.76 20.04
CA LEU A 309 1.98 13.99 20.17
C LEU A 309 0.56 13.88 19.63
N GLY A 310 0.14 12.74 19.06
CA GLY A 310 -1.23 12.55 18.52
C GLY A 310 -1.60 13.48 17.35
N VAL A 311 -0.63 14.20 16.76
CA VAL A 311 -0.87 15.12 15.64
C VAL A 311 -0.39 14.44 14.37
N ASP A 312 -1.31 14.01 13.53
CA ASP A 312 -0.97 13.54 12.19
C ASP A 312 -0.62 14.74 11.28
N ALA A 313 0.66 15.05 11.20
CA ALA A 313 1.15 16.14 10.35
C ALA A 313 0.91 15.89 8.85
N SER A 314 0.60 14.66 8.43
CA SER A 314 0.28 14.33 7.03
C SER A 314 -1.01 15.02 6.57
N PHE A 315 -1.90 15.37 7.49
CA PHE A 315 -3.12 16.12 7.21
C PHE A 315 -2.85 17.58 6.80
N ILE A 316 -1.73 18.15 7.26
CA ILE A 316 -1.37 19.57 7.05
C ILE A 316 -0.32 19.71 5.93
N MET A 317 0.43 18.66 5.62
CA MET A 317 1.47 18.71 4.60
C MET A 317 0.87 18.46 3.21
N PRO A 318 1.00 19.41 2.29
CA PRO A 318 0.58 19.18 0.91
C PRO A 318 1.36 18.00 0.32
N PRO A 319 0.75 17.20 -0.56
CA PRO A 319 1.46 16.12 -1.23
C PRO A 319 2.69 16.68 -1.97
N ARG A 320 3.76 15.90 -2.05
CA ARG A 320 4.95 16.28 -2.82
C ARG A 320 4.53 16.54 -4.27
N ALA A 321 5.20 17.49 -4.93
CA ALA A 321 4.95 17.72 -6.35
C ALA A 321 5.18 16.43 -7.16
N GLY A 322 4.22 16.05 -8.00
CA GLY A 322 4.33 14.81 -8.76
C GLY A 322 3.06 14.42 -9.52
N PHE A 323 3.21 13.40 -10.37
CA PHE A 323 2.11 12.78 -11.10
C PHE A 323 1.60 11.57 -10.33
N TYR A 324 0.27 11.50 -10.19
CA TYR A 324 -0.39 10.49 -9.39
C TYR A 324 -1.57 9.86 -10.12
N TYR A 325 -1.68 8.55 -10.00
CA TYR A 325 -2.91 7.80 -10.12
C TYR A 325 -3.50 7.70 -8.71
N VAL A 326 -4.14 8.76 -8.23
CA VAL A 326 -4.70 8.84 -6.88
C VAL A 326 -6.07 9.52 -6.88
N TRP A 327 -6.97 9.02 -6.06
CA TRP A 327 -8.19 9.73 -5.69
C TRP A 327 -7.91 10.61 -4.46
N PRO A 328 -7.78 11.94 -4.63
CA PRO A 328 -7.24 12.79 -3.55
C PRO A 328 -8.07 12.77 -2.27
N GLN A 329 -9.40 12.63 -2.37
CA GLN A 329 -10.27 12.56 -1.21
C GLN A 329 -10.12 11.27 -0.39
N GLY A 330 -9.59 10.22 -0.98
CA GLY A 330 -9.28 8.96 -0.31
C GLY A 330 -8.01 9.01 0.55
N LEU A 331 -7.15 10.02 0.37
CA LEU A 331 -5.92 10.16 1.15
C LEU A 331 -6.15 10.48 2.62
N ASN A 332 -7.29 11.08 2.96
CA ASN A 332 -7.60 11.51 4.32
C ASN A 332 -8.28 10.42 5.17
N ARG A 333 -8.40 9.20 4.66
CA ARG A 333 -9.08 8.08 5.33
C ARG A 333 -8.13 7.04 5.94
N GLN A 334 -6.83 7.32 5.92
CA GLN A 334 -5.80 6.37 6.39
C GLN A 334 -5.09 6.86 7.63
#